data_a674d7c74a0e69a0825d42262110f7be
#
_entry.id   a674d7c74a0e69a0825d42262110f7be
#
_cell.length_a   1.000
_cell.length_b   1.000
_cell.length_c   1.000
_cell.angle_alpha   90.00
_cell.angle_beta   90.00
_cell.angle_gamma   90.00
#
_symmetry.space_group_name_H-M   'P 1'
#
loop_
_entity.id
_entity.type
_entity.pdbx_description
1 polymer ?
#
loop_
_entity_poly.entity_id
_entity_poly.type
_entity_poly.pdbx_seq_one_letter_code
_entity_poly.pdbx_strand_id
1 'polypeptide(L)'
;QSRRDFLWRSGGGLGGIALAGMLGRDGVLGATHPVGLHHKPKAKRVIQLFMGGAASHLDLFDHKPELIKRHGEKWDPGESVELFQSSPGNTFKSPWEWTRHGQCGQPLTSIVSELGQCVDDMAFIHNVVGKTGVHSQATYLQATGFQRPGFPGIGSWVSYGLGSMNDNLPTFVVLPDHRGYASNGPKNWSAAFLPASHQGTTLFPGRENPIADLHPPKGSFVNPKSEADTQSLLAKFNHAHAEARDADSRLDARIKSYELAAHMQLSAPEALNIAGEPAHIKRLYGLDHNAKSWPKEINEVEEIDYFSRKCLVARRLLERGVRFVQIWSGNDNGFPRRNWDSHEDIQRDHGPLARGMARGSAALILDLKQRGMLDDTLILWTTEFGRMPCAQGGKGRDHNPFVFTNWLAGGGIKGGVTHGESDEWGFRPADRNNPTSCHDIHATILNQLGIDHEQLTLLHDGIDRRLTDVHGRVIQEILA
;
A
#
# COMPACT_ATOMS: atom_id res chain seq x y z
N GLN A 1 -23.32 -19.87 -51.90
CA GLN A 1 -22.52 -19.41 -50.72
C GLN A 1 -22.83 -17.95 -50.46
N SER A 2 -23.33 -17.64 -49.29
CA SER A 2 -23.68 -16.26 -48.93
C SER A 2 -22.40 -15.46 -48.58
N ARG A 3 -22.43 -14.11 -48.77
CA ARG A 3 -21.35 -13.21 -48.33
C ARG A 3 -21.03 -13.38 -46.87
N ARG A 4 -21.99 -13.81 -46.06
CA ARG A 4 -21.89 -14.08 -44.65
C ARG A 4 -21.03 -15.34 -44.36
N ASP A 5 -21.20 -16.43 -45.17
CA ASP A 5 -20.37 -17.65 -45.03
C ASP A 5 -18.92 -17.41 -45.43
N PHE A 6 -18.68 -16.52 -46.40
CA PHE A 6 -17.35 -16.12 -46.83
C PHE A 6 -16.64 -15.36 -45.70
N LEU A 7 -17.32 -14.39 -45.08
CA LEU A 7 -16.75 -13.61 -43.97
C LEU A 7 -16.48 -14.49 -42.73
N TRP A 8 -17.36 -15.46 -42.42
CA TRP A 8 -17.14 -16.41 -41.34
C TRP A 8 -15.92 -17.31 -41.57
N ARG A 9 -15.75 -17.81 -42.78
CA ARG A 9 -14.60 -18.67 -43.13
C ARG A 9 -13.28 -17.91 -43.24
N SER A 10 -13.32 -16.66 -43.66
CA SER A 10 -12.13 -15.78 -43.71
C SER A 10 -11.77 -15.18 -42.34
N GLY A 11 -12.73 -15.02 -41.46
CA GLY A 11 -12.53 -14.45 -40.13
C GLY A 11 -11.98 -15.42 -39.07
N GLY A 12 -12.04 -16.74 -39.31
CA GLY A 12 -11.54 -17.75 -38.38
C GLY A 12 -10.05 -18.10 -38.51
N GLY A 13 -9.31 -17.41 -39.40
CA GLY A 13 -7.87 -17.60 -39.59
C GLY A 13 -7.02 -16.53 -38.91
N LEU A 14 -5.71 -16.52 -39.25
CA LEU A 14 -4.73 -15.54 -38.73
C LEU A 14 -5.18 -14.09 -38.85
N GLY A 15 -5.99 -13.73 -39.85
CA GLY A 15 -6.57 -12.39 -40.00
C GLY A 15 -7.59 -12.03 -38.91
N GLY A 16 -8.40 -12.99 -38.42
CA GLY A 16 -9.32 -12.80 -37.32
C GLY A 16 -8.61 -12.62 -35.96
N ILE A 17 -7.52 -13.36 -35.76
CA ILE A 17 -6.66 -13.24 -34.58
C ILE A 17 -5.93 -11.88 -34.58
N ALA A 18 -5.41 -11.46 -35.75
CA ALA A 18 -4.77 -10.15 -35.91
C ALA A 18 -5.77 -8.99 -35.69
N LEU A 19 -7.00 -9.11 -36.20
CA LEU A 19 -8.06 -8.12 -36.01
C LEU A 19 -8.51 -8.06 -34.56
N ALA A 20 -8.70 -9.21 -33.89
CA ALA A 20 -9.01 -9.26 -32.45
C ALA A 20 -7.89 -8.66 -31.60
N GLY A 21 -6.63 -8.88 -31.97
CA GLY A 21 -5.46 -8.26 -31.35
C GLY A 21 -5.40 -6.74 -31.55
N MET A 22 -5.75 -6.25 -32.74
CA MET A 22 -5.82 -4.81 -33.04
C MET A 22 -7.00 -4.15 -32.30
N LEU A 23 -8.19 -4.74 -32.34
CA LEU A 23 -9.39 -4.23 -31.63
C LEU A 23 -9.25 -4.30 -30.10
N GLY A 24 -8.49 -5.27 -29.59
CA GLY A 24 -8.13 -5.35 -28.18
C GLY A 24 -7.15 -4.24 -27.78
N ARG A 25 -6.20 -3.87 -28.66
CA ARG A 25 -5.29 -2.73 -28.47
C ARG A 25 -6.00 -1.38 -28.49
N ASP A 26 -6.99 -1.24 -29.33
CA ASP A 26 -7.75 0.03 -29.49
C ASP A 26 -8.87 0.18 -28.45
N GLY A 27 -9.00 -0.74 -27.46
CA GLY A 27 -10.04 -0.68 -26.42
C GLY A 27 -11.48 -0.83 -26.94
N VAL A 28 -11.66 -1.18 -28.22
CA VAL A 28 -12.97 -1.31 -28.88
C VAL A 28 -13.72 -2.55 -28.38
N LEU A 29 -12.98 -3.60 -28.00
CA LEU A 29 -13.55 -4.74 -27.27
C LEU A 29 -13.36 -4.39 -25.79
N GLY A 30 -14.36 -3.84 -25.11
CA GLY A 30 -14.30 -3.41 -23.72
C GLY A 30 -13.54 -4.44 -22.86
N ALA A 31 -12.28 -4.13 -22.53
CA ALA A 31 -11.35 -5.10 -21.98
C ALA A 31 -11.76 -5.50 -20.56
N THR A 32 -12.45 -6.59 -20.45
CA THR A 32 -12.63 -7.33 -19.18
C THR A 32 -11.44 -8.25 -18.89
N HIS A 33 -10.45 -8.26 -19.79
CA HIS A 33 -9.23 -9.06 -19.65
C HIS A 33 -8.06 -8.24 -19.15
N PRO A 34 -7.21 -8.80 -18.25
CA PRO A 34 -5.98 -8.14 -17.82
C PRO A 34 -5.12 -7.75 -19.03
N VAL A 35 -4.46 -6.61 -18.96
CA VAL A 35 -3.51 -6.16 -20.00
C VAL A 35 -2.39 -7.17 -20.19
N GLY A 36 -2.04 -7.88 -19.09
CA GLY A 36 -1.03 -8.93 -19.10
C GLY A 36 0.37 -8.41 -18.80
N LEU A 37 1.35 -9.29 -18.98
CA LEU A 37 2.75 -9.00 -18.73
C LEU A 37 3.41 -8.40 -19.97
N HIS A 38 4.19 -7.33 -19.77
CA HIS A 38 5.04 -6.75 -20.81
C HIS A 38 6.45 -7.39 -20.81
N HIS A 39 6.88 -7.91 -19.67
CA HIS A 39 8.13 -8.66 -19.52
C HIS A 39 8.05 -9.67 -18.37
N LYS A 40 9.09 -10.46 -18.18
CA LYS A 40 9.14 -11.48 -17.10
C LYS A 40 9.11 -10.82 -15.71
N PRO A 41 8.11 -11.12 -14.86
CA PRO A 41 8.03 -10.56 -13.53
C PRO A 41 9.07 -11.16 -12.58
N LYS A 42 9.51 -10.37 -11.62
CA LYS A 42 10.27 -10.79 -10.44
C LYS A 42 9.35 -10.97 -9.23
N ALA A 43 8.32 -10.14 -9.11
CA ALA A 43 7.29 -10.23 -8.08
C ALA A 43 5.94 -10.66 -8.67
N LYS A 44 5.13 -11.34 -7.88
CA LYS A 44 3.73 -11.70 -8.18
C LYS A 44 2.75 -10.94 -7.30
N ARG A 45 3.20 -10.49 -6.13
CA ARG A 45 2.38 -9.92 -5.05
C ARG A 45 3.03 -8.68 -4.48
N VAL A 46 2.21 -7.80 -3.91
CA VAL A 46 2.68 -6.57 -3.25
C VAL A 46 2.00 -6.40 -1.90
N ILE A 47 2.77 -6.02 -0.90
CA ILE A 47 2.26 -5.47 0.37
C ILE A 47 2.76 -4.03 0.48
N GLN A 48 1.83 -3.10 0.66
CA GLN A 48 2.15 -1.71 0.97
C GLN A 48 1.83 -1.41 2.42
N LEU A 49 2.84 -0.99 3.18
CA LEU A 49 2.74 -0.55 4.57
C LEU A 49 2.71 0.98 4.57
N PHE A 50 1.56 1.58 4.84
CA PHE A 50 1.38 3.04 4.78
C PHE A 50 1.23 3.62 6.19
N MET A 51 2.14 4.53 6.54
CA MET A 51 2.17 5.22 7.85
C MET A 51 1.50 6.58 7.74
N GLY A 52 0.18 6.63 7.94
CA GLY A 52 -0.62 7.85 7.78
C GLY A 52 -0.42 8.84 8.92
N GLY A 53 -0.07 10.07 8.58
CA GLY A 53 0.26 11.13 9.50
C GLY A 53 1.74 11.54 9.47
N ALA A 54 2.49 11.13 8.47
CA ALA A 54 3.88 11.53 8.20
C ALA A 54 4.89 11.04 9.25
N ALA A 55 5.27 9.78 9.13
CA ALA A 55 6.30 9.15 9.96
C ALA A 55 7.66 9.82 9.77
N SER A 56 8.32 10.14 10.88
CA SER A 56 9.60 10.86 10.87
C SER A 56 10.76 9.98 10.43
N HIS A 57 11.32 10.24 9.25
CA HIS A 57 12.53 9.58 8.77
C HIS A 57 13.73 9.81 9.71
N LEU A 58 13.82 11.01 10.30
CA LEU A 58 14.89 11.43 11.21
C LEU A 58 14.88 10.71 12.56
N ASP A 59 13.76 10.11 12.90
CA ASP A 59 13.59 9.41 14.17
C ASP A 59 13.52 7.88 13.99
N LEU A 60 13.57 7.39 12.75
CA LEU A 60 13.44 5.96 12.44
C LEU A 60 14.64 5.40 11.64
N PHE A 61 14.99 6.00 10.48
CA PHE A 61 15.83 5.37 9.47
C PHE A 61 16.97 6.23 8.95
N ASP A 62 16.86 7.55 9.00
CA ASP A 62 17.82 8.48 8.38
C ASP A 62 18.70 9.15 9.45
N HIS A 63 19.85 8.53 9.72
CA HIS A 63 20.78 8.93 10.75
C HIS A 63 21.54 10.20 10.35
N LYS A 64 21.37 11.29 11.12
CA LYS A 64 22.02 12.58 10.91
C LYS A 64 22.90 12.99 12.09
N PRO A 65 24.23 12.78 11.99
CA PRO A 65 25.17 13.18 13.05
C PRO A 65 25.12 14.67 13.42
N GLU A 66 24.84 15.56 12.44
CA GLU A 66 24.75 17.00 12.70
C GLU A 66 23.56 17.35 13.62
N LEU A 67 22.43 16.62 13.55
CA LEU A 67 21.33 16.81 14.49
C LEU A 67 21.70 16.44 15.93
N ILE A 68 22.56 15.44 16.08
CA ILE A 68 23.05 14.99 17.40
C ILE A 68 24.02 16.02 17.94
N LYS A 69 24.97 16.46 17.14
CA LYS A 69 26.04 17.42 17.50
C LYS A 69 25.50 18.79 17.85
N ARG A 70 24.51 19.27 17.10
CA ARG A 70 23.94 20.62 17.23
C ARG A 70 22.59 20.66 17.95
N HIS A 71 22.25 19.61 18.65
CA HIS A 71 20.98 19.55 19.39
C HIS A 71 20.82 20.73 20.35
N GLY A 72 19.70 21.44 20.25
CA GLY A 72 19.39 22.59 21.09
C GLY A 72 19.92 23.93 20.56
N GLU A 73 20.77 23.94 19.53
CA GLU A 73 21.19 25.16 18.83
C GLU A 73 20.08 25.66 17.89
N LYS A 74 20.06 26.96 17.61
CA LYS A 74 19.15 27.51 16.59
C LYS A 74 19.40 26.81 15.26
N TRP A 75 18.33 26.25 14.67
CA TRP A 75 18.44 25.64 13.37
C TRP A 75 18.47 26.67 12.25
N ASP A 76 19.49 26.60 11.41
CA ASP A 76 19.66 27.46 10.25
C ASP A 76 20.24 26.62 9.09
N PRO A 77 19.44 26.29 8.07
CA PRO A 77 19.92 25.56 6.89
C PRO A 77 20.62 26.45 5.85
N GLY A 78 20.79 27.74 6.13
CA GLY A 78 21.39 28.71 5.19
C GLY A 78 20.45 29.17 4.06
N GLU A 79 19.16 28.84 4.15
CA GLU A 79 18.12 29.25 3.19
C GLU A 79 16.82 29.61 3.91
N SER A 80 15.93 30.35 3.23
CA SER A 80 14.59 30.64 3.75
C SER A 80 13.76 29.37 3.81
N VAL A 81 13.12 29.13 4.95
CA VAL A 81 12.29 27.94 5.20
C VAL A 81 10.87 28.36 5.48
N GLU A 82 9.96 27.86 4.65
CA GLU A 82 8.53 27.93 4.95
C GLU A 82 8.14 26.66 5.71
N LEU A 83 7.62 26.85 6.93
CA LEU A 83 7.04 25.78 7.74
C LEU A 83 5.52 25.77 7.59
N PHE A 84 4.92 24.60 7.80
CA PHE A 84 3.49 24.42 7.62
C PHE A 84 2.65 25.12 8.71
N GLN A 85 3.07 24.99 9.96
CA GLN A 85 2.29 25.51 11.12
C GLN A 85 3.12 26.28 12.16
N SER A 86 4.43 26.40 11.99
CA SER A 86 5.29 26.97 13.03
C SER A 86 6.41 27.85 12.47
N SER A 87 7.17 28.46 13.35
CA SER A 87 8.48 29.03 13.01
C SER A 87 9.58 28.03 13.31
N PRO A 88 10.74 28.06 12.60
CA PRO A 88 11.84 27.17 12.89
C PRO A 88 12.28 27.25 14.35
N GLY A 89 12.24 26.10 15.03
CA GLY A 89 12.77 25.95 16.38
C GLY A 89 14.26 25.61 16.38
N ASN A 90 14.72 25.09 17.51
CA ASN A 90 16.09 24.61 17.63
C ASN A 90 16.27 23.26 16.92
N THR A 91 17.49 22.99 16.51
CA THR A 91 17.89 21.66 16.01
C THR A 91 17.53 20.59 17.00
N PHE A 92 16.86 19.54 16.52
CA PHE A 92 16.30 18.51 17.38
C PHE A 92 16.79 17.13 16.96
N LYS A 93 17.62 16.49 17.81
CA LYS A 93 18.04 15.10 17.61
C LYS A 93 16.90 14.13 17.87
N SER A 94 16.97 12.93 17.34
CA SER A 94 16.06 11.85 17.73
C SER A 94 16.11 11.59 19.24
N PRO A 95 14.97 11.36 19.90
CA PRO A 95 14.95 10.94 21.30
C PRO A 95 15.45 9.51 21.52
N TRP A 96 15.60 8.73 20.46
CA TRP A 96 16.08 7.36 20.48
C TRP A 96 17.53 7.25 20.00
N GLU A 97 18.25 6.30 20.59
CA GLU A 97 19.64 6.03 20.22
C GLU A 97 19.74 5.29 18.88
N TRP A 98 20.82 5.55 18.17
CA TRP A 98 21.13 4.93 16.88
C TRP A 98 22.12 3.78 17.06
N THR A 99 21.81 2.64 16.41
CA THR A 99 22.70 1.48 16.33
C THR A 99 22.76 0.97 14.89
N ARG A 100 23.86 0.34 14.53
CA ARG A 100 24.04 -0.28 13.20
C ARG A 100 23.62 -1.74 13.24
N HIS A 101 22.95 -2.17 12.18
CA HIS A 101 22.36 -3.49 12.07
C HIS A 101 22.72 -4.18 10.76
N GLY A 102 22.68 -5.53 10.75
CA GLY A 102 22.97 -6.35 9.58
C GLY A 102 24.44 -6.31 9.14
N GLN A 103 24.74 -7.03 8.08
CA GLN A 103 26.06 -6.98 7.43
C GLN A 103 26.24 -5.68 6.65
N CYS A 104 25.14 -5.11 6.13
CA CYS A 104 25.16 -3.81 5.44
C CYS A 104 25.43 -2.62 6.37
N GLY A 105 25.29 -2.80 7.70
CA GLY A 105 25.54 -1.75 8.67
C GLY A 105 24.51 -0.63 8.67
N GLN A 106 23.26 -0.91 8.28
CA GLN A 106 22.16 0.06 8.24
C GLN A 106 21.91 0.67 9.64
N PRO A 107 21.97 2.00 9.80
CA PRO A 107 21.61 2.63 11.07
C PRO A 107 20.09 2.61 11.27
N LEU A 108 19.66 2.19 12.46
CA LEU A 108 18.28 2.25 12.92
C LEU A 108 18.24 2.85 14.32
N THR A 109 17.15 3.53 14.64
CA THR A 109 16.92 3.93 16.04
C THR A 109 16.46 2.74 16.89
N SER A 110 16.71 2.80 18.19
CA SER A 110 16.36 1.75 19.14
C SER A 110 14.87 1.39 19.15
N ILE A 111 14.00 2.34 18.76
CA ILE A 111 12.54 2.12 18.70
C ILE A 111 12.12 1.19 17.57
N VAL A 112 12.91 1.08 16.49
CA VAL A 112 12.68 0.21 15.35
C VAL A 112 13.74 -0.88 15.19
N SER A 113 14.53 -1.15 16.22
CA SER A 113 15.66 -2.10 16.21
C SER A 113 15.26 -3.54 15.83
N GLU A 114 14.00 -3.93 15.99
CA GLU A 114 13.51 -5.25 15.57
C GLU A 114 13.64 -5.48 14.05
N LEU A 115 13.57 -4.41 13.25
CA LEU A 115 13.86 -4.47 11.80
C LEU A 115 15.32 -4.80 11.50
N GLY A 116 16.22 -4.63 12.48
CA GLY A 116 17.64 -4.93 12.34
C GLY A 116 17.95 -6.34 11.87
N GLN A 117 17.05 -7.31 12.12
CA GLN A 117 17.14 -8.69 11.65
C GLN A 117 16.88 -8.83 10.14
N CYS A 118 16.32 -7.80 9.51
CA CYS A 118 15.85 -7.84 8.11
C CYS A 118 16.55 -6.82 7.21
N VAL A 119 17.42 -5.95 7.74
CA VAL A 119 18.01 -4.84 6.96
C VAL A 119 18.82 -5.32 5.76
N ASP A 120 19.41 -6.53 5.84
CA ASP A 120 20.14 -7.13 4.72
C ASP A 120 19.21 -7.65 3.60
N ASP A 121 17.91 -7.70 3.83
CA ASP A 121 16.86 -8.00 2.83
C ASP A 121 16.14 -6.73 2.35
N MET A 122 16.53 -5.53 2.81
CA MET A 122 15.85 -4.27 2.58
C MET A 122 16.71 -3.30 1.74
N ALA A 123 16.03 -2.49 0.92
CA ALA A 123 16.63 -1.34 0.24
C ALA A 123 16.00 -0.06 0.79
N PHE A 124 16.82 0.86 1.28
CA PHE A 124 16.38 2.15 1.80
C PHE A 124 16.52 3.24 0.75
N ILE A 125 15.53 4.13 0.64
CA ILE A 125 15.53 5.28 -0.27
C ILE A 125 15.38 6.53 0.59
N HIS A 126 16.47 7.30 0.75
CA HIS A 126 16.52 8.45 1.68
C HIS A 126 16.29 9.82 1.02
N ASN A 127 16.11 9.86 -0.30
CA ASN A 127 15.90 11.09 -1.06
C ASN A 127 14.50 11.21 -1.67
N VAL A 128 13.50 10.55 -1.07
CA VAL A 128 12.11 10.65 -1.56
C VAL A 128 11.58 12.05 -1.30
N VAL A 129 10.91 12.65 -2.30
CA VAL A 129 10.34 13.99 -2.19
C VAL A 129 8.82 13.96 -2.36
N GLY A 130 8.15 14.80 -1.58
CA GLY A 130 6.74 15.16 -1.75
C GLY A 130 6.57 16.46 -2.53
N LYS A 131 5.31 16.82 -2.77
CA LYS A 131 4.95 18.09 -3.44
C LYS A 131 4.19 19.03 -2.51
N THR A 132 3.83 18.60 -1.31
CA THR A 132 3.01 19.36 -0.36
C THR A 132 3.16 18.81 1.06
N GLY A 133 3.05 19.67 2.06
CA GLY A 133 2.95 19.31 3.48
C GLY A 133 1.50 19.16 3.96
N VAL A 134 0.50 19.11 3.08
CA VAL A 134 -0.91 18.90 3.44
C VAL A 134 -1.23 17.41 3.36
N HIS A 135 -1.58 16.76 4.48
CA HIS A 135 -1.79 15.32 4.59
C HIS A 135 -2.71 14.75 3.50
N SER A 136 -3.88 15.33 3.29
CA SER A 136 -4.85 14.81 2.31
C SER A 136 -4.30 14.79 0.88
N GLN A 137 -3.64 15.85 0.44
CA GLN A 137 -3.06 15.96 -0.90
C GLN A 137 -1.84 15.04 -1.05
N ALA A 138 -0.97 15.00 -0.02
CA ALA A 138 0.22 14.15 -0.01
C ALA A 138 -0.14 12.65 0.05
N THR A 139 -1.16 12.28 0.83
CA THR A 139 -1.67 10.90 0.88
C THR A 139 -2.21 10.45 -0.47
N TYR A 140 -2.99 11.31 -1.17
CA TYR A 140 -3.40 11.02 -2.55
C TYR A 140 -2.20 10.83 -3.46
N LEU A 141 -1.19 11.71 -3.39
CA LEU A 141 0.00 11.62 -4.23
C LEU A 141 0.70 10.26 -4.07
N GLN A 142 0.93 9.82 -2.83
CA GLN A 142 1.58 8.54 -2.56
C GLN A 142 0.71 7.32 -2.93
N ALA A 143 -0.61 7.43 -2.83
CA ALA A 143 -1.51 6.32 -3.09
C ALA A 143 -1.91 6.19 -4.57
N THR A 144 -1.96 7.30 -5.32
CA THR A 144 -2.54 7.36 -6.67
C THR A 144 -1.63 8.00 -7.74
N GLY A 145 -0.52 8.64 -7.33
CA GLY A 145 0.33 9.45 -8.21
C GLY A 145 -0.18 10.89 -8.43
N PHE A 146 -1.32 11.29 -7.83
CA PHE A 146 -1.94 12.60 -8.04
C PHE A 146 -2.34 13.24 -6.71
N GLN A 147 -2.21 14.56 -6.58
CA GLN A 147 -2.55 15.31 -5.36
C GLN A 147 -4.07 15.55 -5.15
N ARG A 148 -4.92 15.00 -5.97
CA ARG A 148 -6.38 15.24 -5.98
C ARG A 148 -7.16 13.95 -6.14
N PRO A 149 -8.43 13.90 -5.68
CA PRO A 149 -9.29 12.73 -5.87
C PRO A 149 -9.62 12.51 -7.37
N GLY A 150 -10.14 11.31 -7.67
CA GLY A 150 -10.58 10.94 -9.02
C GLY A 150 -9.57 10.13 -9.82
N PHE A 151 -8.46 9.72 -9.20
CA PHE A 151 -7.45 8.86 -9.80
C PHE A 151 -7.39 7.51 -9.08
N PRO A 152 -7.16 6.41 -9.83
CA PRO A 152 -7.09 5.07 -9.23
C PRO A 152 -5.88 4.90 -8.32
N GLY A 153 -6.06 4.16 -7.23
CA GLY A 153 -4.95 3.74 -6.37
C GLY A 153 -4.03 2.74 -7.07
N ILE A 154 -2.75 2.67 -6.64
CA ILE A 154 -1.77 1.72 -7.19
C ILE A 154 -2.28 0.27 -7.19
N GLY A 155 -2.96 -0.18 -6.13
CA GLY A 155 -3.54 -1.54 -6.07
C GLY A 155 -4.63 -1.76 -7.13
N SER A 156 -5.40 -0.72 -7.48
CA SER A 156 -6.39 -0.77 -8.57
C SER A 156 -5.72 -0.90 -9.93
N TRP A 157 -4.63 -0.18 -10.18
CA TRP A 157 -3.84 -0.32 -11.40
C TRP A 157 -3.19 -1.71 -11.53
N VAL A 158 -2.64 -2.25 -10.43
CA VAL A 158 -2.10 -3.63 -10.41
C VAL A 158 -3.19 -4.65 -10.68
N SER A 159 -4.37 -4.49 -10.07
CA SER A 159 -5.54 -5.33 -10.35
C SER A 159 -5.98 -5.24 -11.81
N TYR A 160 -6.01 -4.04 -12.39
CA TYR A 160 -6.37 -3.81 -13.78
C TYR A 160 -5.37 -4.46 -14.75
N GLY A 161 -4.07 -4.28 -14.51
CA GLY A 161 -3.02 -4.80 -15.38
C GLY A 161 -2.86 -6.31 -15.35
N LEU A 162 -3.00 -6.94 -14.17
CA LEU A 162 -2.64 -8.34 -13.97
C LEU A 162 -3.81 -9.27 -13.58
N GLY A 163 -4.96 -8.72 -13.20
CA GLY A 163 -6.10 -9.51 -12.73
C GLY A 163 -5.84 -10.28 -11.43
N SER A 164 -6.72 -11.23 -11.14
CA SER A 164 -6.66 -12.06 -9.93
C SER A 164 -5.78 -13.30 -10.10
N MET A 165 -5.26 -13.81 -8.99
CA MET A 165 -4.61 -15.12 -8.90
C MET A 165 -5.50 -16.15 -8.20
N ASN A 166 -6.76 -15.80 -7.90
CA ASN A 166 -7.75 -16.67 -7.29
C ASN A 166 -9.17 -16.20 -7.66
N ASP A 167 -10.16 -17.07 -7.43
CA ASP A 167 -11.58 -16.81 -7.78
C ASP A 167 -12.45 -16.45 -6.56
N ASN A 168 -11.88 -16.51 -5.34
CA ASN A 168 -12.66 -16.46 -4.10
C ASN A 168 -12.39 -15.24 -3.24
N LEU A 169 -11.32 -14.50 -3.51
CA LEU A 169 -10.91 -13.31 -2.77
C LEU A 169 -10.63 -12.15 -3.72
N PRO A 170 -10.79 -10.90 -3.26
CA PRO A 170 -10.46 -9.73 -4.05
C PRO A 170 -8.99 -9.71 -4.46
N THR A 171 -8.71 -9.19 -5.64
CA THR A 171 -7.33 -8.97 -6.11
C THR A 171 -6.59 -7.95 -5.26
N PHE A 172 -7.32 -6.91 -4.81
CA PHE A 172 -6.81 -5.81 -4.00
C PHE A 172 -7.57 -5.71 -2.67
N VAL A 173 -6.86 -5.88 -1.57
CA VAL A 173 -7.38 -5.82 -0.20
C VAL A 173 -6.73 -4.67 0.56
N VAL A 174 -7.51 -3.96 1.35
CA VAL A 174 -7.06 -2.87 2.22
C VAL A 174 -7.39 -3.19 3.67
N LEU A 175 -6.38 -3.08 4.53
CA LEU A 175 -6.46 -3.28 5.98
C LEU A 175 -6.23 -1.92 6.66
N PRO A 176 -7.28 -1.14 6.93
CA PRO A 176 -7.17 0.19 7.54
C PRO A 176 -6.64 0.12 8.97
N ASP A 177 -6.38 1.29 9.54
CA ASP A 177 -6.17 1.38 10.99
C ASP A 177 -7.44 0.92 11.72
N HIS A 178 -7.26 0.21 12.83
CA HIS A 178 -8.39 -0.33 13.62
C HIS A 178 -9.30 0.76 14.20
N ARG A 179 -8.77 1.98 14.35
CA ARG A 179 -9.51 3.16 14.86
C ARG A 179 -10.33 3.86 13.79
N GLY A 180 -9.99 3.67 12.52
CA GLY A 180 -10.67 4.29 11.39
C GLY A 180 -9.80 4.45 10.16
N TYR A 181 -10.26 5.29 9.24
CA TYR A 181 -9.53 5.56 8.02
C TYR A 181 -8.52 6.72 8.21
N ALA A 182 -7.41 6.65 7.51
CA ALA A 182 -6.51 7.78 7.31
C ALA A 182 -7.19 8.88 6.47
N SER A 183 -6.55 10.04 6.35
CA SER A 183 -7.05 11.15 5.52
C SER A 183 -7.51 10.67 4.15
N ASN A 184 -8.65 11.18 3.67
CA ASN A 184 -9.36 10.81 2.44
C ASN A 184 -10.09 9.44 2.47
N GLY A 185 -9.81 8.57 3.42
CA GLY A 185 -10.46 7.28 3.55
C GLY A 185 -10.40 6.43 2.27
N PRO A 186 -11.54 5.78 1.90
CA PRO A 186 -11.59 4.88 0.75
C PRO A 186 -11.23 5.49 -0.61
N LYS A 187 -11.17 6.81 -0.73
CA LYS A 187 -10.75 7.46 -1.97
C LYS A 187 -9.28 7.20 -2.33
N ASN A 188 -8.43 6.84 -1.34
CA ASN A 188 -7.03 6.48 -1.56
C ASN A 188 -6.84 5.16 -2.31
N TRP A 189 -7.84 4.27 -2.26
CA TRP A 189 -7.80 2.96 -2.92
C TRP A 189 -8.99 2.74 -3.84
N SER A 190 -9.50 3.85 -4.37
CA SER A 190 -10.58 3.86 -5.34
C SER A 190 -10.11 3.33 -6.69
N ALA A 191 -11.00 2.63 -7.41
CA ALA A 191 -10.82 2.34 -8.82
C ALA A 191 -11.00 3.60 -9.70
N ALA A 192 -11.66 4.64 -9.20
CA ALA A 192 -11.93 5.90 -9.90
C ALA A 192 -12.47 5.66 -11.32
N PHE A 193 -11.72 6.03 -12.37
CA PHE A 193 -12.11 5.82 -13.77
C PHE A 193 -11.81 4.41 -14.31
N LEU A 194 -11.04 3.58 -13.59
CA LEU A 194 -10.90 2.15 -13.93
C LEU A 194 -12.23 1.42 -13.64
N PRO A 195 -12.46 0.24 -14.26
CA PRO A 195 -13.65 -0.56 -13.93
C PRO A 195 -13.77 -0.83 -12.43
N ALA A 196 -14.97 -0.73 -11.90
CA ALA A 196 -15.23 -0.83 -10.45
C ALA A 196 -14.81 -2.18 -9.82
N SER A 197 -14.65 -3.23 -10.63
CA SER A 197 -14.11 -4.53 -10.21
C SER A 197 -12.67 -4.47 -9.66
N HIS A 198 -11.94 -3.40 -9.93
CA HIS A 198 -10.58 -3.15 -9.43
C HIS A 198 -10.53 -2.30 -8.16
N GLN A 199 -11.71 -1.99 -7.57
CA GLN A 199 -11.82 -1.28 -6.31
C GLN A 199 -11.19 -2.06 -5.17
N GLY A 200 -10.41 -1.38 -4.31
CA GLY A 200 -9.86 -2.00 -3.10
C GLY A 200 -10.95 -2.39 -2.11
N THR A 201 -10.94 -3.65 -1.68
CA THR A 201 -11.90 -4.18 -0.69
C THR A 201 -11.34 -3.99 0.71
N THR A 202 -12.11 -3.30 1.55
CA THR A 202 -11.72 -2.98 2.92
C THR A 202 -12.07 -4.11 3.88
N LEU A 203 -11.07 -4.57 4.66
CA LEU A 203 -11.22 -5.55 5.73
C LEU A 203 -10.69 -4.97 7.04
N PHE A 204 -11.42 -5.21 8.13
CA PHE A 204 -11.00 -4.82 9.50
C PHE A 204 -10.71 -6.08 10.34
N PRO A 205 -9.48 -6.65 10.29
CA PRO A 205 -9.13 -7.80 11.12
C PRO A 205 -9.29 -7.47 12.61
N GLY A 206 -9.92 -8.37 13.36
CA GLY A 206 -10.17 -8.18 14.78
C GLY A 206 -11.52 -7.57 15.14
N ARG A 207 -12.31 -7.09 14.18
CA ARG A 207 -13.73 -6.75 14.40
C ARG A 207 -14.60 -8.00 14.35
N GLU A 208 -15.71 -8.00 15.08
CA GLU A 208 -16.71 -9.10 15.03
C GLU A 208 -17.21 -9.31 13.59
N ASN A 209 -17.40 -8.22 12.86
CA ASN A 209 -17.74 -8.22 11.44
C ASN A 209 -16.59 -7.55 10.66
N PRO A 210 -15.58 -8.32 10.22
CA PRO A 210 -14.39 -7.76 9.55
C PRO A 210 -14.70 -7.15 8.17
N ILE A 211 -15.80 -7.57 7.55
CA ILE A 211 -16.30 -7.09 6.27
C ILE A 211 -17.72 -6.59 6.48
N ALA A 212 -17.98 -5.34 6.13
CA ALA A 212 -19.32 -4.78 6.22
C ALA A 212 -20.27 -5.58 5.31
N ASP A 213 -21.46 -5.85 5.83
CA ASP A 213 -22.58 -6.48 5.10
C ASP A 213 -22.27 -7.82 4.42
N LEU A 214 -21.24 -8.54 4.89
CA LEU A 214 -20.88 -9.86 4.34
C LEU A 214 -21.95 -10.92 4.63
N HIS A 215 -22.64 -10.82 5.75
CA HIS A 215 -23.69 -11.73 6.17
C HIS A 215 -25.00 -10.98 6.39
N PRO A 216 -26.15 -11.63 6.13
CA PRO A 216 -27.46 -11.08 6.47
C PRO A 216 -27.55 -10.70 7.96
N PRO A 217 -28.34 -9.68 8.34
CA PRO A 217 -28.56 -9.34 9.74
C PRO A 217 -29.05 -10.53 10.57
N LYS A 218 -28.60 -10.64 11.82
CA LYS A 218 -29.06 -11.66 12.75
C LYS A 218 -30.60 -11.60 12.87
N GLY A 219 -31.26 -12.72 12.69
CA GLY A 219 -32.74 -12.81 12.70
C GLY A 219 -33.43 -12.59 11.35
N SER A 220 -32.68 -12.45 10.27
CA SER A 220 -33.24 -12.47 8.92
C SER A 220 -33.80 -13.86 8.56
N PHE A 221 -34.76 -13.91 7.63
CA PHE A 221 -35.30 -15.19 7.10
C PHE A 221 -34.33 -15.91 6.16
N VAL A 222 -33.19 -15.30 5.88
CA VAL A 222 -32.17 -15.83 4.97
C VAL A 222 -31.39 -16.92 5.69
N ASN A 223 -31.36 -18.11 5.11
CA ASN A 223 -30.52 -19.21 5.54
C ASN A 223 -29.55 -19.58 4.40
N PRO A 224 -28.49 -20.37 4.66
CA PRO A 224 -27.48 -20.65 3.64
C PRO A 224 -28.03 -21.26 2.34
N LYS A 225 -29.10 -22.06 2.42
CA LYS A 225 -29.72 -22.64 1.24
C LYS A 225 -30.52 -21.60 0.46
N SER A 226 -31.38 -20.83 1.15
CA SER A 226 -32.19 -19.79 0.48
C SER A 226 -31.29 -18.69 -0.09
N GLU A 227 -30.13 -18.43 0.53
CA GLU A 227 -29.14 -17.49 0.02
C GLU A 227 -28.49 -18.01 -1.27
N ALA A 228 -28.04 -19.28 -1.29
CA ALA A 228 -27.48 -19.90 -2.49
C ALA A 228 -28.50 -19.95 -3.67
N ASP A 229 -29.74 -20.29 -3.38
CA ASP A 229 -30.82 -20.30 -4.39
C ASP A 229 -31.10 -18.89 -4.92
N THR A 230 -31.09 -17.87 -4.04
CA THR A 230 -31.29 -16.46 -4.40
C THR A 230 -30.13 -15.95 -5.25
N GLN A 231 -28.89 -16.26 -4.87
CA GLN A 231 -27.69 -15.89 -5.64
C GLN A 231 -27.70 -16.52 -7.04
N SER A 232 -28.05 -17.80 -7.14
CA SER A 232 -28.17 -18.49 -8.43
C SER A 232 -29.24 -17.86 -9.34
N LEU A 233 -30.39 -17.49 -8.76
CA LEU A 233 -31.46 -16.82 -9.49
C LEU A 233 -31.05 -15.41 -9.93
N LEU A 234 -30.41 -14.64 -9.02
CA LEU A 234 -29.93 -13.30 -9.30
C LEU A 234 -28.86 -13.32 -10.40
N ALA A 235 -27.94 -14.28 -10.38
CA ALA A 235 -26.95 -14.45 -11.44
C ALA A 235 -27.61 -14.65 -12.83
N LYS A 236 -28.65 -15.49 -12.92
CA LYS A 236 -29.41 -15.68 -14.18
C LYS A 236 -30.07 -14.39 -14.67
N PHE A 237 -30.71 -13.64 -13.78
CA PHE A 237 -31.31 -12.35 -14.16
C PHE A 237 -30.27 -11.32 -14.54
N ASN A 238 -29.15 -11.28 -13.84
CA ASN A 238 -28.06 -10.36 -14.13
C ASN A 238 -27.43 -10.64 -15.49
N HIS A 239 -27.17 -11.91 -15.84
CA HIS A 239 -26.66 -12.29 -17.16
C HIS A 239 -27.64 -11.94 -18.28
N ALA A 240 -28.92 -12.27 -18.13
CA ALA A 240 -29.95 -11.90 -19.12
C ALA A 240 -30.08 -10.37 -19.27
N HIS A 241 -29.93 -9.62 -18.17
CA HIS A 241 -29.94 -8.15 -18.19
C HIS A 241 -28.71 -7.55 -18.86
N ALA A 242 -27.53 -8.17 -18.65
CA ALA A 242 -26.27 -7.73 -19.28
C ALA A 242 -26.27 -8.05 -20.79
N GLU A 243 -26.74 -9.23 -21.23
CA GLU A 243 -26.87 -9.59 -22.66
C GLU A 243 -27.75 -8.62 -23.45
N ALA A 244 -28.76 -8.01 -22.81
CA ALA A 244 -29.63 -7.02 -23.42
C ALA A 244 -29.01 -5.60 -23.49
N ARG A 245 -27.81 -5.39 -22.88
CA ARG A 245 -27.14 -4.09 -22.74
C ARG A 245 -25.66 -4.20 -23.02
N ASP A 246 -25.34 -4.58 -24.27
CA ASP A 246 -23.94 -4.66 -24.72
C ASP A 246 -23.14 -3.39 -24.35
N ALA A 247 -22.02 -3.59 -23.66
CA ALA A 247 -21.00 -2.60 -23.32
C ALA A 247 -21.22 -1.71 -22.08
N ASP A 248 -22.11 -2.00 -21.12
CA ASP A 248 -22.04 -1.29 -19.82
C ASP A 248 -21.09 -1.99 -18.84
N SER A 249 -19.81 -1.58 -18.88
CA SER A 249 -18.76 -2.11 -18.00
C SER A 249 -19.06 -1.94 -16.49
N ARG A 250 -19.92 -0.98 -16.12
CA ARG A 250 -20.34 -0.75 -14.74
C ARG A 250 -21.33 -1.82 -14.27
N LEU A 251 -22.17 -2.31 -15.18
CA LEU A 251 -23.09 -3.41 -14.90
C LEU A 251 -22.33 -4.70 -14.66
N ASP A 252 -21.37 -5.04 -15.52
CA ASP A 252 -20.50 -6.21 -15.37
C ASP A 252 -19.69 -6.16 -14.07
N ALA A 253 -19.10 -5.00 -13.74
CA ALA A 253 -18.38 -4.79 -12.50
C ALA A 253 -19.28 -5.00 -11.27
N ARG A 254 -20.54 -4.57 -11.34
CA ARG A 254 -21.52 -4.74 -10.27
C ARG A 254 -21.90 -6.23 -10.09
N ILE A 255 -22.14 -6.94 -11.18
CA ILE A 255 -22.43 -8.38 -11.16
C ILE A 255 -21.26 -9.14 -10.52
N LYS A 256 -20.03 -8.91 -10.99
CA LYS A 256 -18.81 -9.51 -10.44
C LYS A 256 -18.60 -9.18 -8.95
N SER A 257 -18.96 -7.96 -8.51
CA SER A 257 -18.89 -7.60 -7.09
C SER A 257 -19.83 -8.43 -6.21
N TYR A 258 -21.05 -8.72 -6.68
CA TYR A 258 -21.97 -9.58 -5.94
C TYR A 258 -21.52 -11.05 -5.91
N GLU A 259 -21.02 -11.56 -7.04
CA GLU A 259 -20.46 -12.92 -7.12
C GLU A 259 -19.26 -13.08 -6.19
N LEU A 260 -18.33 -12.13 -6.23
CA LEU A 260 -17.18 -12.09 -5.33
C LEU A 260 -17.60 -12.01 -3.87
N ALA A 261 -18.61 -11.19 -3.53
CA ALA A 261 -19.12 -11.10 -2.15
C ALA A 261 -19.65 -12.46 -1.65
N ALA A 262 -20.35 -13.21 -2.49
CA ALA A 262 -20.83 -14.56 -2.17
C ALA A 262 -19.66 -15.54 -1.94
N HIS A 263 -18.63 -15.51 -2.79
CA HIS A 263 -17.41 -16.33 -2.61
C HIS A 263 -16.65 -15.95 -1.33
N MET A 264 -16.60 -14.66 -1.00
CA MET A 264 -15.93 -14.14 0.19
C MET A 264 -16.60 -14.59 1.50
N GLN A 265 -17.91 -14.85 1.53
CA GLN A 265 -18.61 -15.35 2.72
C GLN A 265 -17.97 -16.62 3.27
N LEU A 266 -17.46 -17.49 2.39
CA LEU A 266 -16.81 -18.74 2.76
C LEU A 266 -15.31 -18.59 2.99
N SER A 267 -14.61 -17.82 2.16
CA SER A 267 -13.14 -17.78 2.09
C SER A 267 -12.52 -16.73 3.01
N ALA A 268 -13.17 -15.57 3.20
CA ALA A 268 -12.62 -14.49 3.99
C ALA A 268 -12.53 -14.82 5.50
N PRO A 269 -13.55 -15.44 6.15
CA PRO A 269 -13.43 -15.80 7.56
C PRO A 269 -12.24 -16.70 7.86
N GLU A 270 -11.94 -17.67 6.98
CA GLU A 270 -10.78 -18.54 7.13
C GLU A 270 -9.47 -17.78 6.99
N ALA A 271 -9.35 -16.87 5.99
CA ALA A 271 -8.16 -16.05 5.79
C ALA A 271 -7.90 -15.13 6.99
N LEU A 272 -8.95 -14.57 7.59
CA LEU A 272 -8.87 -13.63 8.72
C LEU A 272 -8.69 -14.31 10.09
N ASN A 273 -9.03 -15.60 10.21
CA ASN A 273 -8.91 -16.33 11.47
C ASN A 273 -7.46 -16.77 11.73
N ILE A 274 -6.76 -16.04 12.58
CA ILE A 274 -5.39 -16.33 13.00
C ILE A 274 -5.30 -17.28 14.21
N ALA A 275 -6.44 -17.76 14.75
CA ALA A 275 -6.45 -18.62 15.94
C ALA A 275 -5.67 -19.93 15.71
N GLY A 276 -5.76 -20.49 14.50
CA GLY A 276 -5.06 -21.71 14.10
C GLY A 276 -3.56 -21.55 13.78
N GLU A 277 -3.02 -20.35 13.84
CA GLU A 277 -1.58 -20.15 13.57
C GLU A 277 -0.72 -20.81 14.67
N PRO A 278 0.43 -21.43 14.29
CA PRO A 278 1.35 -22.04 15.24
C PRO A 278 1.85 -21.07 16.30
N ALA A 279 2.11 -21.56 17.51
CA ALA A 279 2.54 -20.72 18.62
C ALA A 279 3.84 -19.94 18.33
N HIS A 280 4.79 -20.52 17.58
CA HIS A 280 6.02 -19.81 17.21
C HIS A 280 5.76 -18.64 16.25
N ILE A 281 4.78 -18.76 15.33
CA ILE A 281 4.37 -17.67 14.46
C ILE A 281 3.70 -16.57 15.28
N LYS A 282 2.80 -16.92 16.19
CA LYS A 282 2.18 -15.92 17.10
C LYS A 282 3.24 -15.16 17.90
N ARG A 283 4.25 -15.85 18.44
CA ARG A 283 5.39 -15.21 19.14
C ARG A 283 6.21 -14.30 18.21
N LEU A 284 6.47 -14.73 16.97
CA LEU A 284 7.20 -13.94 15.98
C LEU A 284 6.53 -12.58 15.77
N TYR A 285 5.20 -12.58 15.62
CA TYR A 285 4.39 -11.37 15.45
C TYR A 285 4.05 -10.66 16.76
N GLY A 286 4.45 -11.17 17.94
CA GLY A 286 4.08 -10.60 19.23
C GLY A 286 2.59 -10.74 19.57
N LEU A 287 1.94 -11.81 19.09
CA LEU A 287 0.50 -12.08 19.25
C LEU A 287 0.22 -13.24 20.22
N ASP A 288 1.16 -13.58 21.08
CA ASP A 288 1.09 -14.69 22.04
C ASP A 288 0.55 -14.28 23.43
N HIS A 289 0.13 -13.02 23.58
CA HIS A 289 -0.48 -12.52 24.79
C HIS A 289 -2.02 -12.54 24.72
N ASN A 290 -2.66 -12.73 25.88
CA ASN A 290 -4.11 -12.75 26.00
C ASN A 290 -4.66 -11.38 26.46
N ALA A 291 -4.37 -10.31 25.71
CA ALA A 291 -4.96 -9.03 26.01
C ALA A 291 -6.46 -9.07 25.74
N LYS A 292 -7.27 -8.91 26.78
CA LYS A 292 -8.74 -8.97 26.70
C LYS A 292 -9.39 -7.60 26.57
N SER A 293 -8.67 -6.55 26.90
CA SER A 293 -9.13 -5.17 26.79
C SER A 293 -7.95 -4.26 26.52
N TRP A 294 -8.18 -3.25 25.70
CA TRP A 294 -7.17 -2.26 25.36
C TRP A 294 -7.43 -0.98 26.16
N PRO A 295 -6.40 -0.35 26.73
CA PRO A 295 -6.56 0.94 27.38
C PRO A 295 -7.03 1.99 26.37
N LYS A 296 -7.65 3.04 26.86
CA LYS A 296 -8.11 4.15 26.01
C LYS A 296 -6.96 4.95 25.40
N GLU A 297 -5.83 4.98 26.08
CA GLU A 297 -4.63 5.67 25.63
C GLU A 297 -3.80 4.76 24.73
N ILE A 298 -3.12 5.38 23.76
CA ILE A 298 -2.20 4.67 22.87
C ILE A 298 -1.05 4.05 23.67
N ASN A 299 -0.75 2.77 23.43
CA ASN A 299 0.34 2.06 24.10
C ASN A 299 0.98 1.03 23.16
N GLU A 300 2.19 0.63 23.52
CA GLU A 300 3.03 -0.26 22.72
C GLU A 300 2.38 -1.63 22.49
N VAL A 301 1.76 -2.24 23.49
CA VAL A 301 1.14 -3.57 23.37
C VAL A 301 -0.03 -3.56 22.41
N GLU A 302 -0.85 -2.53 22.47
CA GLU A 302 -1.98 -2.32 21.56
C GLU A 302 -1.48 -2.18 20.11
N GLU A 303 -0.48 -1.33 19.87
CA GLU A 303 0.04 -1.08 18.53
C GLU A 303 0.75 -2.31 17.95
N ILE A 304 1.48 -3.08 18.76
CA ILE A 304 2.06 -4.37 18.34
C ILE A 304 0.95 -5.33 17.92
N ASP A 305 -0.09 -5.52 18.72
CA ASP A 305 -1.19 -6.44 18.37
C ASP A 305 -1.88 -6.00 17.08
N TYR A 306 -2.31 -4.76 16.99
CA TYR A 306 -3.08 -4.31 15.83
C TYR A 306 -2.29 -4.32 14.53
N PHE A 307 -1.05 -3.84 14.54
CA PHE A 307 -0.26 -3.79 13.32
C PHE A 307 0.22 -5.18 12.91
N SER A 308 0.75 -5.96 13.85
CA SER A 308 1.21 -7.33 13.59
C SER A 308 0.08 -8.25 13.14
N ARG A 309 -1.13 -8.10 13.70
CA ARG A 309 -2.32 -8.85 13.26
C ARG A 309 -2.65 -8.57 11.80
N LYS A 310 -2.57 -7.32 11.36
CA LYS A 310 -2.76 -6.97 9.94
C LYS A 310 -1.66 -7.56 9.07
N CYS A 311 -0.40 -7.53 9.51
CA CYS A 311 0.73 -8.15 8.80
C CYS A 311 0.54 -9.67 8.65
N LEU A 312 0.14 -10.37 9.72
CA LEU A 312 -0.14 -11.80 9.68
C LEU A 312 -1.32 -12.14 8.76
N VAL A 313 -2.40 -11.36 8.82
CA VAL A 313 -3.54 -11.51 7.91
C VAL A 313 -3.13 -11.25 6.47
N ALA A 314 -2.31 -10.23 6.20
CA ALA A 314 -1.80 -9.95 4.86
C ALA A 314 -1.03 -11.14 4.28
N ARG A 315 -0.12 -11.77 5.05
CA ARG A 315 0.57 -12.99 4.64
C ARG A 315 -0.43 -14.10 4.27
N ARG A 316 -1.46 -14.33 5.10
CA ARG A 316 -2.50 -15.33 4.84
C ARG A 316 -3.34 -15.05 3.59
N LEU A 317 -3.62 -13.77 3.33
CA LEU A 317 -4.29 -13.34 2.10
C LEU A 317 -3.43 -13.60 0.86
N LEU A 318 -2.11 -13.31 0.92
CA LEU A 318 -1.19 -13.60 -0.17
C LEU A 318 -1.08 -15.11 -0.47
N GLU A 319 -1.05 -15.96 0.56
CA GLU A 319 -1.05 -17.43 0.40
C GLU A 319 -2.29 -17.93 -0.36
N ARG A 320 -3.40 -17.19 -0.28
CA ARG A 320 -4.68 -17.49 -0.95
C ARG A 320 -4.86 -16.78 -2.29
N GLY A 321 -3.80 -16.16 -2.81
CA GLY A 321 -3.80 -15.56 -4.13
C GLY A 321 -4.31 -14.12 -4.20
N VAL A 322 -4.42 -13.40 -3.08
CA VAL A 322 -4.57 -11.94 -3.12
C VAL A 322 -3.29 -11.33 -3.68
N ARG A 323 -3.39 -10.44 -4.65
CA ARG A 323 -2.23 -9.89 -5.35
C ARG A 323 -1.67 -8.63 -4.70
N PHE A 324 -2.53 -7.75 -4.20
CA PHE A 324 -2.14 -6.49 -3.56
C PHE A 324 -2.82 -6.34 -2.20
N VAL A 325 -2.03 -6.16 -1.15
CA VAL A 325 -2.53 -5.86 0.20
C VAL A 325 -1.96 -4.52 0.66
N GLN A 326 -2.84 -3.60 1.06
CA GLN A 326 -2.45 -2.32 1.63
C GLN A 326 -2.78 -2.28 3.12
N ILE A 327 -1.78 -2.05 3.95
CA ILE A 327 -1.91 -1.96 5.41
C ILE A 327 -1.70 -0.50 5.83
N TRP A 328 -2.67 0.07 6.55
CA TRP A 328 -2.58 1.42 7.08
C TRP A 328 -2.30 1.40 8.58
N SER A 329 -1.37 2.25 9.02
CA SER A 329 -1.14 2.60 10.42
C SER A 329 -1.39 4.09 10.58
N GLY A 330 -2.26 4.46 11.51
CA GLY A 330 -2.72 5.83 11.69
C GLY A 330 -4.07 6.10 11.03
N ASN A 331 -4.98 6.69 11.79
CA ASN A 331 -6.29 7.17 11.33
C ASN A 331 -6.24 8.66 10.99
N ASP A 332 -7.35 9.23 10.54
CA ASP A 332 -7.45 10.66 10.29
C ASP A 332 -7.41 11.47 11.60
N ASN A 333 -7.07 12.74 11.45
CA ASN A 333 -6.86 13.65 12.58
C ASN A 333 -8.07 13.71 13.53
N GLY A 334 -7.89 13.11 14.68
CA GLY A 334 -8.78 13.23 15.83
C GLY A 334 -7.97 13.43 17.09
N PHE A 335 -8.55 14.07 18.11
CA PHE A 335 -7.91 14.16 19.43
C PHE A 335 -8.47 13.06 20.35
N PRO A 336 -7.62 12.33 21.11
CA PRO A 336 -6.15 12.35 21.10
C PRO A 336 -5.58 11.77 19.81
N ARG A 337 -4.52 12.37 19.28
CA ARG A 337 -3.87 11.92 18.04
C ARG A 337 -3.36 10.51 18.20
N ARG A 338 -3.78 9.63 17.27
CA ARG A 338 -3.37 8.22 17.22
C ARG A 338 -2.91 7.85 15.81
N ASN A 339 -2.12 8.74 15.28
CA ASN A 339 -1.48 8.62 13.97
C ASN A 339 -0.05 9.19 14.06
N TRP A 340 0.66 9.20 12.92
CA TRP A 340 2.04 9.67 12.85
C TRP A 340 2.19 11.20 12.81
N ASP A 341 1.12 11.97 13.03
CA ASP A 341 1.14 13.43 13.00
C ASP A 341 1.55 14.05 14.35
N SER A 342 2.86 13.99 14.67
CA SER A 342 3.44 14.34 15.96
C SER A 342 3.99 15.76 16.01
N HIS A 343 3.12 16.73 16.25
CA HIS A 343 3.49 18.14 16.42
C HIS A 343 3.91 18.52 17.83
N GLU A 344 3.52 17.76 18.85
CA GLU A 344 3.70 18.12 20.25
C GLU A 344 4.83 17.33 20.92
N ASP A 345 4.84 16.01 20.77
CA ASP A 345 5.81 15.12 21.42
C ASP A 345 6.06 13.88 20.55
N ILE A 346 7.18 13.88 19.83
CA ILE A 346 7.52 12.80 18.89
C ILE A 346 7.72 11.47 19.62
N GLN A 347 8.24 11.50 20.84
CA GLN A 347 8.49 10.29 21.62
C GLN A 347 7.20 9.65 22.11
N ARG A 348 6.26 10.45 22.61
CA ARG A 348 4.94 10.00 23.07
C ARG A 348 4.12 9.43 21.90
N ASP A 349 4.09 10.13 20.78
CA ASP A 349 3.16 9.84 19.68
C ASP A 349 3.72 8.78 18.72
N HIS A 350 4.99 8.91 18.31
CA HIS A 350 5.62 7.92 17.41
C HIS A 350 6.02 6.62 18.12
N GLY A 351 6.42 6.69 19.40
CA GLY A 351 6.99 5.54 20.11
C GLY A 351 6.18 4.25 19.98
N PRO A 352 4.91 4.22 20.43
CA PRO A 352 4.07 3.03 20.34
C PRO A 352 3.80 2.59 18.90
N LEU A 353 3.52 3.54 17.99
CA LEU A 353 3.28 3.25 16.58
C LEU A 353 4.51 2.64 15.89
N ALA A 354 5.70 3.22 16.16
CA ALA A 354 6.97 2.74 15.60
C ALA A 354 7.31 1.33 16.11
N ARG A 355 7.06 1.04 17.37
CA ARG A 355 7.25 -0.30 17.94
C ARG A 355 6.32 -1.33 17.28
N GLY A 356 5.04 -1.00 17.15
CA GLY A 356 4.07 -1.89 16.47
C GLY A 356 4.43 -2.13 15.01
N MET A 357 4.79 -1.07 14.30
CA MET A 357 5.23 -1.12 12.90
C MET A 357 6.50 -1.96 12.76
N ALA A 358 7.53 -1.75 13.58
CA ALA A 358 8.79 -2.47 13.51
C ALA A 358 8.59 -3.98 13.77
N ARG A 359 7.85 -4.33 14.84
CA ARG A 359 7.55 -5.72 15.17
C ARG A 359 6.80 -6.43 14.05
N GLY A 360 5.70 -5.84 13.59
CA GLY A 360 4.86 -6.43 12.53
C GLY A 360 5.58 -6.55 11.20
N SER A 361 6.36 -5.55 10.80
CA SER A 361 7.11 -5.54 9.55
C SER A 361 8.26 -6.55 9.56
N ALA A 362 9.04 -6.62 10.65
CA ALA A 362 10.11 -7.60 10.79
C ALA A 362 9.55 -9.03 10.77
N ALA A 363 8.48 -9.29 11.53
CA ALA A 363 7.82 -10.60 11.54
C ALA A 363 7.31 -10.99 10.14
N LEU A 364 6.72 -10.04 9.41
CA LEU A 364 6.23 -10.28 8.04
C LEU A 364 7.36 -10.65 7.08
N ILE A 365 8.47 -9.92 7.07
CA ILE A 365 9.63 -10.20 6.22
C ILE A 365 10.20 -11.59 6.54
N LEU A 366 10.40 -11.89 7.82
CA LEU A 366 10.95 -13.18 8.27
C LEU A 366 10.02 -14.35 7.96
N ASP A 367 8.72 -14.21 8.18
CA ASP A 367 7.72 -15.25 7.89
C ASP A 367 7.64 -15.53 6.38
N LEU A 368 7.60 -14.48 5.55
CA LEU A 368 7.62 -14.63 4.10
C LEU A 368 8.93 -15.28 3.62
N LYS A 369 10.07 -14.91 4.20
CA LYS A 369 11.38 -15.50 3.89
C LYS A 369 11.42 -16.98 4.25
N GLN A 370 10.98 -17.36 5.44
CA GLN A 370 10.90 -18.76 5.90
C GLN A 370 10.00 -19.62 5.02
N ARG A 371 8.97 -19.04 4.41
CA ARG A 371 8.03 -19.72 3.50
C ARG A 371 8.49 -19.74 2.04
N GLY A 372 9.62 -19.12 1.70
CA GLY A 372 10.06 -18.95 0.32
C GLY A 372 9.15 -18.04 -0.52
N MET A 373 8.41 -17.15 0.14
CA MET A 373 7.48 -16.21 -0.51
C MET A 373 8.07 -14.81 -0.68
N LEU A 374 9.15 -14.48 0.03
CA LEU A 374 9.75 -13.13 -0.04
C LEU A 374 10.29 -12.84 -1.44
N ASP A 375 10.84 -13.82 -2.13
CA ASP A 375 11.43 -13.67 -3.46
C ASP A 375 10.42 -13.21 -4.52
N ASP A 376 9.13 -13.57 -4.37
CA ASP A 376 8.07 -13.19 -5.29
C ASP A 376 7.00 -12.24 -4.69
N THR A 377 7.30 -11.68 -3.50
CA THR A 377 6.46 -10.71 -2.80
C THR A 377 7.24 -9.43 -2.54
N LEU A 378 6.80 -8.33 -3.13
CA LEU A 378 7.39 -7.02 -2.91
C LEU A 378 6.70 -6.34 -1.73
N ILE A 379 7.48 -5.85 -0.77
CA ILE A 379 7.00 -5.06 0.37
C ILE A 379 7.48 -3.63 0.19
N LEU A 380 6.57 -2.66 0.24
CA LEU A 380 6.85 -1.22 0.28
C LEU A 380 6.42 -0.67 1.63
N TRP A 381 7.31 0.00 2.33
CA TRP A 381 7.00 0.89 3.45
C TRP A 381 7.05 2.33 3.00
N THR A 382 6.01 3.10 3.30
CA THR A 382 5.90 4.50 2.88
C THR A 382 5.10 5.33 3.90
N THR A 383 5.22 6.62 3.77
CA THR A 383 4.43 7.65 4.42
C THR A 383 4.18 8.79 3.43
N GLU A 384 3.33 9.75 3.73
CA GLU A 384 2.99 10.80 2.77
C GLU A 384 4.06 11.90 2.64
N PHE A 385 4.82 12.19 3.71
CA PHE A 385 6.01 13.06 3.75
C PHE A 385 6.79 12.85 5.05
N GLY A 386 7.89 13.58 5.25
CA GLY A 386 8.75 13.49 6.42
C GLY A 386 8.47 14.55 7.49
N ARG A 387 9.41 14.70 8.42
CA ARG A 387 9.34 15.66 9.50
C ARG A 387 10.58 16.57 9.53
N MET A 388 10.40 17.83 9.99
CA MET A 388 11.46 18.84 10.04
C MET A 388 12.57 18.45 11.03
N PRO A 389 13.84 18.83 10.73
CA PRO A 389 14.98 18.60 11.62
C PRO A 389 14.97 19.50 12.86
N CYS A 390 14.18 20.56 12.87
CA CYS A 390 14.00 21.44 14.01
C CYS A 390 12.77 21.05 14.85
N ALA A 391 12.79 21.42 16.11
CA ALA A 391 11.70 21.18 17.04
C ALA A 391 10.52 22.11 16.76
N GLN A 392 9.32 21.57 16.89
CA GLN A 392 8.07 22.32 17.07
C GLN A 392 7.64 22.17 18.53
N GLY A 393 7.38 23.27 19.22
CA GLY A 393 6.97 23.23 20.64
C GLY A 393 7.97 22.57 21.59
N GLY A 394 9.21 22.35 21.17
CA GLY A 394 10.30 21.76 21.94
C GLY A 394 10.46 20.25 21.85
N LYS A 395 9.42 19.48 21.55
CA LYS A 395 9.43 17.99 21.50
C LYS A 395 8.78 17.39 20.28
N GLY A 396 8.00 18.16 19.53
CA GLY A 396 7.38 17.75 18.28
C GLY A 396 8.20 18.12 17.07
N ARG A 397 7.71 17.77 15.88
CA ARG A 397 8.28 18.15 14.58
C ARG A 397 7.17 18.60 13.64
N ASP A 398 7.42 19.66 12.88
CA ASP A 398 6.55 20.12 11.79
C ASP A 398 6.72 19.27 10.53
N HIS A 399 5.88 19.48 9.54
CA HIS A 399 5.87 18.75 8.27
C HIS A 399 7.10 19.08 7.40
N ASN A 400 7.72 18.05 6.85
CA ASN A 400 8.79 18.18 5.85
C ASN A 400 8.42 17.45 4.56
N PRO A 401 7.83 18.15 3.56
CA PRO A 401 7.55 17.52 2.27
C PRO A 401 8.78 17.40 1.37
N PHE A 402 9.91 18.02 1.74
CA PHE A 402 11.07 18.16 0.86
C PHE A 402 11.95 16.93 0.79
N VAL A 403 11.94 16.10 1.84
CA VAL A 403 12.61 14.81 1.84
C VAL A 403 12.02 13.88 2.91
N PHE A 404 11.99 12.59 2.61
CA PHE A 404 11.64 11.52 3.55
C PHE A 404 12.20 10.18 3.06
N THR A 405 12.05 9.15 3.89
CA THR A 405 12.55 7.81 3.61
C THR A 405 11.42 6.87 3.27
N ASN A 406 11.63 6.04 2.25
CA ASN A 406 10.88 4.81 2.00
C ASN A 406 11.84 3.63 2.03
N TRP A 407 11.31 2.41 2.23
CA TRP A 407 12.09 1.20 2.01
C TRP A 407 11.27 0.12 1.31
N LEU A 408 11.99 -0.74 0.58
CA LEU A 408 11.42 -1.90 -0.10
C LEU A 408 12.16 -3.17 0.33
N ALA A 409 11.46 -4.31 0.23
CA ALA A 409 12.07 -5.64 0.48
C ALA A 409 11.40 -6.70 -0.41
N GLY A 410 12.16 -7.75 -0.74
CA GLY A 410 11.68 -8.88 -1.53
C GLY A 410 11.31 -8.54 -2.97
N GLY A 411 10.68 -9.47 -3.69
CA GLY A 411 10.17 -9.26 -5.04
C GLY A 411 11.20 -8.79 -6.07
N GLY A 412 12.46 -9.24 -5.96
CA GLY A 412 13.56 -8.84 -6.84
C GLY A 412 14.20 -7.50 -6.46
N ILE A 413 13.97 -7.00 -5.24
CA ILE A 413 14.71 -5.87 -4.66
C ILE A 413 16.04 -6.38 -4.13
N LYS A 414 17.10 -5.64 -4.39
CA LYS A 414 18.44 -5.91 -3.87
C LYS A 414 18.51 -5.51 -2.40
N GLY A 415 18.72 -6.47 -1.52
CA GLY A 415 18.82 -6.21 -0.08
C GLY A 415 20.14 -5.59 0.35
N GLY A 416 20.16 -4.93 1.51
CA GLY A 416 21.33 -4.33 2.14
C GLY A 416 21.88 -3.11 1.41
N VAL A 417 21.05 -2.41 0.61
CA VAL A 417 21.47 -1.23 -0.17
C VAL A 417 20.70 0.03 0.24
N THR A 418 21.32 1.17 -0.02
CA THR A 418 20.72 2.50 0.12
C THR A 418 20.78 3.22 -1.20
N HIS A 419 19.67 3.87 -1.61
CA HIS A 419 19.55 4.71 -2.78
C HIS A 419 19.24 6.14 -2.37
N GLY A 420 20.01 7.07 -2.89
CA GLY A 420 19.89 8.50 -2.58
C GLY A 420 20.20 8.82 -1.13
N GLU A 421 20.43 10.08 -0.87
CA GLU A 421 20.73 10.62 0.45
C GLU A 421 19.96 11.92 0.68
N SER A 422 19.58 12.19 1.91
CA SER A 422 19.18 13.52 2.35
C SER A 422 20.42 14.32 2.78
N ASP A 423 20.29 15.64 2.83
CA ASP A 423 21.37 16.53 3.29
C ASP A 423 21.78 16.25 4.75
N GLU A 424 22.77 16.97 5.25
CA GLU A 424 23.30 16.80 6.62
C GLU A 424 22.26 17.01 7.72
N TRP A 425 21.17 17.69 7.39
CA TRP A 425 20.04 17.94 8.29
C TRP A 425 18.90 16.92 8.15
N GLY A 426 18.85 16.22 7.01
CA GLY A 426 17.65 15.45 6.60
C GLY A 426 16.48 16.38 6.24
N PHE A 427 16.80 17.56 5.71
CA PHE A 427 15.82 18.57 5.34
C PHE A 427 15.44 18.48 3.85
N ARG A 428 16.43 18.26 2.97
CA ARG A 428 16.26 18.14 1.51
C ARG A 428 17.08 16.98 0.97
N PRO A 429 16.88 16.55 -0.29
CA PRO A 429 17.81 15.64 -0.95
C PRO A 429 19.20 16.27 -1.05
N ALA A 430 20.26 15.49 -0.79
CA ALA A 430 21.64 15.93 -0.95
C ALA A 430 21.93 16.34 -2.40
N ASP A 431 21.46 15.53 -3.36
CA ASP A 431 21.40 15.93 -4.78
C ASP A 431 19.98 16.41 -5.12
N ARG A 432 19.81 17.73 -5.16
CA ARG A 432 18.53 18.38 -5.46
C ARG A 432 18.07 18.20 -6.92
N ASN A 433 18.95 17.75 -7.81
CA ASN A 433 18.63 17.55 -9.23
C ASN A 433 18.10 16.12 -9.52
N ASN A 434 18.39 15.17 -8.63
CA ASN A 434 18.01 13.78 -8.79
C ASN A 434 17.23 13.21 -7.58
N PRO A 435 16.15 13.87 -7.13
CA PRO A 435 15.31 13.31 -6.07
C PRO A 435 14.55 12.09 -6.59
N THR A 436 14.13 11.25 -5.68
CA THR A 436 13.19 10.15 -5.97
C THR A 436 11.76 10.62 -5.70
N SER A 437 10.86 10.39 -6.63
CA SER A 437 9.43 10.69 -6.49
C SER A 437 8.60 9.44 -6.22
N CYS A 438 7.35 9.61 -5.78
CA CYS A 438 6.42 8.50 -5.68
C CYS A 438 6.19 7.80 -7.03
N HIS A 439 6.29 8.52 -8.14
CA HIS A 439 6.15 7.95 -9.49
C HIS A 439 7.29 7.00 -9.83
N ASP A 440 8.52 7.26 -9.35
CA ASP A 440 9.66 6.37 -9.54
C ASP A 440 9.47 5.06 -8.75
N ILE A 441 8.95 5.18 -7.53
CA ILE A 441 8.60 4.01 -6.71
C ILE A 441 7.48 3.20 -7.38
N HIS A 442 6.43 3.87 -7.87
CA HIS A 442 5.34 3.21 -8.59
C HIS A 442 5.82 2.52 -9.87
N ALA A 443 6.67 3.19 -10.67
CA ALA A 443 7.29 2.61 -11.85
C ALA A 443 8.13 1.37 -11.51
N THR A 444 8.90 1.43 -10.42
CA THR A 444 9.72 0.32 -9.93
C THR A 444 8.87 -0.87 -9.50
N ILE A 445 7.77 -0.64 -8.76
CA ILE A 445 6.83 -1.69 -8.36
C ILE A 445 6.20 -2.35 -9.58
N LEU A 446 5.69 -1.56 -10.54
CA LEU A 446 5.10 -2.09 -11.76
C LEU A 446 6.12 -2.89 -12.57
N ASN A 447 7.35 -2.40 -12.70
CA ASN A 447 8.44 -3.12 -13.36
C ASN A 447 8.70 -4.48 -12.71
N GLN A 448 8.81 -4.56 -11.39
CA GLN A 448 9.01 -5.83 -10.69
C GLN A 448 7.84 -6.81 -10.90
N LEU A 449 6.63 -6.29 -11.08
CA LEU A 449 5.44 -7.07 -11.42
C LEU A 449 5.37 -7.48 -12.92
N GLY A 450 6.36 -7.11 -13.73
CA GLY A 450 6.41 -7.43 -15.17
C GLY A 450 5.59 -6.47 -16.04
N ILE A 451 5.28 -5.30 -15.53
CA ILE A 451 4.49 -4.26 -16.22
C ILE A 451 5.40 -3.07 -16.56
N ASP A 452 5.41 -2.69 -17.81
CA ASP A 452 5.91 -1.39 -18.24
C ASP A 452 4.89 -0.32 -17.84
N HIS A 453 5.28 0.59 -16.96
CA HIS A 453 4.40 1.63 -16.43
C HIS A 453 3.93 2.66 -17.47
N GLU A 454 4.63 2.74 -18.61
CA GLU A 454 4.25 3.62 -19.73
C GLU A 454 3.20 2.97 -20.65
N GLN A 455 3.16 1.64 -20.70
CA GLN A 455 2.23 0.86 -21.53
C GLN A 455 0.93 0.50 -20.79
N LEU A 456 0.94 0.54 -19.46
CA LEU A 456 -0.28 0.30 -18.66
C LEU A 456 -1.13 1.57 -18.65
N THR A 457 -2.00 1.71 -19.63
CA THR A 457 -2.86 2.88 -19.81
C THR A 457 -4.35 2.54 -19.87
N LEU A 458 -5.18 3.53 -19.63
CA LEU A 458 -6.62 3.52 -19.94
C LEU A 458 -7.00 4.86 -20.57
N LEU A 459 -7.69 4.82 -21.71
CA LEU A 459 -8.25 6.03 -22.33
C LEU A 459 -9.38 6.58 -21.47
N HIS A 460 -9.19 7.79 -20.91
CA HIS A 460 -10.18 8.49 -20.09
C HIS A 460 -10.16 9.97 -20.41
N ASP A 461 -11.34 10.53 -20.73
CA ASP A 461 -11.50 11.94 -21.17
C ASP A 461 -10.55 12.31 -22.32
N GLY A 462 -10.39 11.41 -23.30
CA GLY A 462 -9.56 11.64 -24.48
C GLY A 462 -8.06 11.57 -24.27
N ILE A 463 -7.59 11.13 -23.09
CA ILE A 463 -6.17 11.01 -22.74
C ILE A 463 -5.89 9.59 -22.24
N ASP A 464 -4.80 8.99 -22.72
CA ASP A 464 -4.28 7.74 -22.18
C ASP A 464 -3.70 7.99 -20.79
N ARG A 465 -4.49 7.67 -19.76
CA ARG A 465 -4.12 7.82 -18.34
C ARG A 465 -3.29 6.64 -17.86
N ARG A 466 -2.29 6.92 -17.04
CA ARG A 466 -1.45 5.92 -16.36
C ARG A 466 -1.15 6.34 -14.91
N LEU A 467 -0.76 5.38 -14.07
CA LEU A 467 -0.46 5.61 -12.66
C LEU A 467 0.64 6.67 -12.45
N THR A 468 1.65 6.65 -13.32
CA THR A 468 2.84 7.51 -13.21
C THR A 468 2.71 8.86 -13.91
N ASP A 469 1.54 9.17 -14.48
CA ASP A 469 1.31 10.37 -15.30
C ASP A 469 2.39 10.50 -16.40
N VAL A 470 3.07 11.63 -16.51
CA VAL A 470 4.20 11.86 -17.44
C VAL A 470 5.56 11.63 -16.77
N HIS A 471 5.56 11.10 -15.55
CA HIS A 471 6.73 10.91 -14.70
C HIS A 471 7.07 9.43 -14.53
N GLY A 472 8.06 9.17 -13.69
CA GLY A 472 8.45 7.84 -13.25
C GLY A 472 9.63 7.28 -14.02
N ARG A 473 10.64 6.88 -13.28
CA ARG A 473 11.75 6.06 -13.76
C ARG A 473 11.87 4.84 -12.85
N VAL A 474 12.23 3.72 -13.42
CA VAL A 474 12.56 2.53 -12.64
C VAL A 474 13.89 2.75 -11.93
N ILE A 475 13.92 2.59 -10.61
CA ILE A 475 15.12 2.77 -9.78
C ILE A 475 15.98 1.51 -9.91
N GLN A 476 16.85 1.49 -10.94
CA GLN A 476 17.66 0.31 -11.28
C GLN A 476 18.64 -0.06 -10.16
N GLU A 477 19.11 0.90 -9.39
CA GLU A 477 20.15 0.76 -8.36
C GLU A 477 19.71 -0.14 -7.20
N ILE A 478 18.40 -0.30 -6.99
CA ILE A 478 17.84 -1.16 -5.95
C ILE A 478 17.31 -2.50 -6.49
N LEU A 479 17.53 -2.83 -7.76
CA LEU A 479 17.07 -4.08 -8.38
C LEU A 479 18.16 -5.16 -8.36
N ALA A 480 17.74 -6.45 -8.16
CA ALA A 480 18.61 -7.63 -8.12
C ALA A 480 18.71 -8.32 -9.50
#